data_7f82b78b3c562f30fbdb49e0b39540c5
#
_entry.id   7f82b78b3c562f30fbdb49e0b39540c5
#
_cell.length_a   1.000
_cell.length_b   1.000
_cell.length_c   1.000
_cell.angle_alpha   90.00
_cell.angle_beta   90.00
_cell.angle_gamma   90.00
#
_symmetry.space_group_name_H-M   'P 1'
#
loop_
_entity.id
_entity.type
_entity.pdbx_description
1 polymer ?
#
loop_
_entity_poly.entity_id
_entity_poly.type
_entity_poly.pdbx_seq_one_letter_code
_entity_poly.pdbx_strand_id
1 'polypeptide(L)'
;YKSGTMNVKLSLDNRDKLKGIKNLLVSLLDPEGRKVAESEVAVKYAPSSPVSTANVSFDLSGLSLWTAETPTLYTVQVIQRQGGKDEMAFSTKYGFRDIEVKGALLYLNGKRVFFKGTNRHDTHPMYGRAVTTESMLWDVLTMKKNNINTIRTSHYPNAAKMYAMFDYYGLYTMDEADLEDHANQSISDMPSWIPSFVDRIDRMVLRDRNHPSVIFWSLGNEAGHGRNFKYCYEAAKRLDNRPVHYE
;
A
#
# COMPACT_ATOMS: atom_id res chain seq x y z
N TYR A 1 -0.03 -17.25 -12.26
CA TYR A 1 0.48 -16.20 -11.39
C TYR A 1 1.58 -15.32 -12.03
N LYS A 2 2.29 -15.79 -13.06
CA LYS A 2 3.41 -15.06 -13.70
C LYS A 2 3.01 -14.26 -14.93
N SER A 3 1.73 -14.08 -15.17
CA SER A 3 1.18 -13.26 -16.26
C SER A 3 -0.09 -12.56 -15.80
N GLY A 4 -0.42 -11.45 -16.40
CA GLY A 4 -1.63 -10.69 -16.11
C GLY A 4 -1.57 -9.27 -16.65
N THR A 5 -2.65 -8.54 -16.48
CA THR A 5 -2.75 -7.14 -16.86
C THR A 5 -2.44 -6.24 -15.67
N MET A 6 -1.43 -5.37 -15.81
CA MET A 6 -1.14 -4.30 -14.86
C MET A 6 -1.85 -3.02 -15.28
N ASN A 7 -2.71 -2.49 -14.40
CA ASN A 7 -3.38 -1.23 -14.61
C ASN A 7 -2.74 -0.14 -13.74
N VAL A 8 -2.24 0.91 -14.37
CA VAL A 8 -1.65 2.08 -13.70
C VAL A 8 -2.62 3.25 -13.82
N LYS A 9 -3.18 3.68 -12.70
CA LYS A 9 -3.99 4.88 -12.60
C LYS A 9 -3.15 6.02 -12.04
N LEU A 10 -3.05 7.09 -12.79
CA LEU A 10 -2.33 8.30 -12.40
C LEU A 10 -3.34 9.38 -12.04
N SER A 11 -3.09 10.06 -10.92
CA SER A 11 -3.84 11.24 -10.51
C SER A 11 -2.87 12.41 -10.40
N LEU A 12 -3.10 13.44 -11.18
CA LEU A 12 -2.24 14.61 -11.30
C LEU A 12 -2.94 15.79 -10.64
N ASP A 13 -2.27 16.41 -9.67
CA ASP A 13 -2.76 17.63 -9.03
C ASP A 13 -2.79 18.79 -10.05
N ASN A 14 -3.91 19.48 -10.12
CA ASN A 14 -4.12 20.64 -10.98
C ASN A 14 -4.69 21.84 -10.20
N ARG A 15 -4.33 21.98 -8.93
CA ARG A 15 -4.76 23.16 -8.13
C ARG A 15 -4.24 24.47 -8.69
N ASP A 16 -3.14 24.44 -9.42
CA ASP A 16 -2.59 25.60 -10.14
C ASP A 16 -3.37 25.97 -11.42
N LYS A 17 -4.46 25.26 -11.70
CA LYS A 17 -5.38 25.52 -12.83
C LYS A 17 -4.67 25.52 -14.20
N LEU A 18 -3.72 24.63 -14.38
CA LEU A 18 -3.01 24.44 -15.65
C LEU A 18 -4.00 24.12 -16.80
N LYS A 19 -3.60 24.47 -17.99
CA LYS A 19 -4.34 24.22 -19.24
C LYS A 19 -3.49 23.42 -20.22
N GLY A 20 -4.15 22.73 -21.12
CA GLY A 20 -3.51 22.06 -22.25
C GLY A 20 -3.31 20.57 -22.04
N ILE A 21 -2.50 19.97 -22.89
CA ILE A 21 -2.20 18.55 -22.90
C ILE A 21 -0.73 18.34 -22.52
N LYS A 22 -0.49 17.43 -21.62
CA LYS A 22 0.83 16.92 -21.26
C LYS A 22 0.92 15.44 -21.63
N ASN A 23 2.06 15.00 -22.07
CA ASN A 23 2.32 13.58 -22.32
C ASN A 23 3.01 12.97 -21.12
N LEU A 24 2.52 11.81 -20.67
CA LEU A 24 3.13 11.00 -19.63
C LEU A 24 3.69 9.73 -20.26
N LEU A 25 4.99 9.55 -20.15
CA LEU A 25 5.65 8.29 -20.46
C LEU A 25 5.64 7.43 -19.20
N VAL A 26 4.97 6.29 -19.24
CA VAL A 26 4.88 5.33 -18.14
C VAL A 26 5.69 4.10 -18.50
N SER A 27 6.71 3.78 -17.72
CA SER A 27 7.60 2.64 -17.96
C SER A 27 7.57 1.70 -16.75
N LEU A 28 7.58 0.40 -17.03
CA LEU A 28 7.83 -0.65 -16.04
C LEU A 28 9.26 -1.18 -16.25
N LEU A 29 10.07 -1.09 -15.21
CA LEU A 29 11.44 -1.59 -15.20
C LEU A 29 11.55 -2.81 -14.29
N ASP A 30 12.34 -3.80 -14.68
CA ASP A 30 12.64 -4.96 -13.86
C ASP A 30 13.62 -4.62 -12.71
N PRO A 31 13.94 -5.56 -11.81
CA PRO A 31 14.87 -5.31 -10.70
C PRO A 31 16.26 -4.82 -11.14
N GLU A 32 16.70 -5.19 -12.35
CA GLU A 32 17.98 -4.79 -12.94
C GLU A 32 17.90 -3.45 -13.68
N GLY A 33 16.72 -2.82 -13.71
CA GLY A 33 16.49 -1.54 -14.38
C GLY A 33 16.24 -1.63 -15.88
N ARG A 34 16.07 -2.83 -16.43
CA ARG A 34 15.74 -3.03 -17.85
C ARG A 34 14.25 -2.79 -18.07
N LYS A 35 13.92 -2.17 -19.18
CA LYS A 35 12.54 -1.88 -19.56
C LYS A 35 11.77 -3.16 -19.90
N VAL A 36 10.67 -3.41 -19.18
CA VAL A 36 9.74 -4.53 -19.40
C VAL A 36 8.57 -4.10 -20.28
N ALA A 37 8.01 -2.93 -20.00
CA ALA A 37 6.90 -2.36 -20.75
C ALA A 37 6.97 -0.83 -20.70
N GLU A 38 6.36 -0.17 -21.71
CA GLU A 38 6.30 1.27 -21.78
C GLU A 38 5.07 1.69 -22.59
N SER A 39 4.43 2.77 -22.16
CA SER A 39 3.32 3.39 -22.88
C SER A 39 3.32 4.89 -22.64
N GLU A 40 2.92 5.64 -23.66
CA GLU A 40 2.71 7.08 -23.54
C GLU A 40 1.21 7.38 -23.53
N VAL A 41 0.79 8.27 -22.65
CA VAL A 41 -0.60 8.70 -22.52
C VAL A 41 -0.69 10.21 -22.42
N ALA A 42 -1.60 10.81 -23.18
CA ALA A 42 -1.90 12.23 -23.12
C ALA A 42 -2.87 12.52 -21.97
N VAL A 43 -2.55 13.53 -21.16
CA VAL A 43 -3.40 14.01 -20.08
C VAL A 43 -3.86 15.43 -20.39
N LYS A 44 -5.17 15.64 -20.40
CA LYS A 44 -5.75 16.97 -20.57
C LYS A 44 -5.96 17.62 -19.20
N TYR A 45 -5.30 18.73 -18.99
CA TYR A 45 -5.53 19.60 -17.84
C TYR A 45 -6.69 20.57 -18.13
N ALA A 46 -7.67 20.59 -17.24
CA ALA A 46 -8.79 21.50 -17.28
C ALA A 46 -8.78 22.40 -16.04
N PRO A 47 -8.82 23.76 -16.20
CA PRO A 47 -8.78 24.69 -15.07
C PRO A 47 -9.93 24.53 -14.08
N SER A 48 -11.04 23.93 -14.53
CA SER A 48 -12.22 23.66 -13.70
C SER A 48 -12.08 22.41 -12.83
N SER A 49 -11.05 21.58 -13.05
CA SER A 49 -10.82 20.37 -12.27
C SER A 49 -9.52 20.48 -11.47
N PRO A 50 -9.56 20.25 -10.14
CA PRO A 50 -8.37 20.22 -9.32
C PRO A 50 -7.50 18.97 -9.53
N VAL A 51 -8.03 17.95 -10.23
CA VAL A 51 -7.33 16.70 -10.51
C VAL A 51 -7.57 16.30 -11.96
N SER A 52 -6.51 15.93 -12.66
CA SER A 52 -6.55 15.24 -13.94
C SER A 52 -6.11 13.79 -13.77
N THR A 53 -6.70 12.87 -14.56
CA THR A 53 -6.40 11.44 -14.45
C THR A 53 -5.94 10.86 -15.77
N ALA A 54 -5.06 9.87 -15.69
CA ALA A 54 -4.67 9.02 -16.82
C ALA A 54 -4.64 7.56 -16.39
N ASN A 55 -4.88 6.66 -17.34
CA ASN A 55 -4.80 5.21 -17.14
C ASN A 55 -3.94 4.60 -18.21
N VAL A 56 -3.08 3.67 -17.80
CA VAL A 56 -2.24 2.86 -18.70
C VAL A 56 -2.39 1.41 -18.29
N SER A 57 -2.44 0.50 -19.26
CA SER A 57 -2.51 -0.93 -19.03
C SER A 57 -1.37 -1.63 -19.76
N PHE A 58 -0.77 -2.61 -19.10
CA PHE A 58 0.27 -3.47 -19.68
C PHE A 58 -0.13 -4.94 -19.54
N ASP A 59 -0.13 -5.68 -20.62
CA ASP A 59 -0.25 -7.13 -20.57
C ASP A 59 1.16 -7.73 -20.43
N LEU A 60 1.38 -8.42 -19.32
CA LEU A 60 2.69 -8.86 -18.85
C LEU A 60 2.76 -10.37 -18.73
N SER A 61 3.94 -10.92 -19.00
CA SER A 61 4.25 -12.34 -18.84
C SER A 61 5.68 -12.53 -18.35
N GLY A 62 5.98 -13.73 -17.81
CA GLY A 62 7.32 -14.04 -17.32
C GLY A 62 7.72 -13.28 -16.05
N LEU A 63 6.75 -12.78 -15.27
CA LEU A 63 7.00 -11.98 -14.08
C LEU A 63 7.71 -12.77 -12.98
N SER A 64 8.67 -12.14 -12.34
CA SER A 64 9.22 -12.57 -11.05
C SER A 64 8.32 -12.04 -9.92
N LEU A 65 7.77 -12.97 -9.13
CA LEU A 65 6.78 -12.62 -8.12
C LEU A 65 7.44 -12.24 -6.78
N TRP A 66 6.83 -11.29 -6.09
CA TRP A 66 7.24 -10.88 -4.76
C TRP A 66 6.77 -11.89 -3.70
N THR A 67 7.67 -12.24 -2.78
CA THR A 67 7.37 -12.98 -1.55
C THR A 67 8.26 -12.43 -0.43
N ALA A 68 7.99 -12.79 0.84
CA ALA A 68 8.88 -12.43 1.94
C ALA A 68 10.28 -13.08 1.84
N GLU A 69 10.41 -14.20 1.12
CA GLU A 69 11.69 -14.90 0.90
C GLU A 69 12.44 -14.39 -0.35
N THR A 70 11.68 -13.95 -1.35
CA THR A 70 12.21 -13.38 -2.60
C THR A 70 11.47 -12.08 -2.91
N PRO A 71 11.87 -10.97 -2.27
CA PRO A 71 11.15 -9.70 -2.37
C PRO A 71 11.46 -8.95 -3.67
N THR A 72 11.06 -9.52 -4.79
CA THR A 72 11.30 -8.96 -6.13
C THR A 72 10.49 -7.69 -6.34
N LEU A 73 11.16 -6.58 -6.59
CA LEU A 73 10.53 -5.28 -6.81
C LEU A 73 10.87 -4.72 -8.19
N TYR A 74 9.83 -4.44 -8.95
CA TYR A 74 9.88 -3.65 -10.18
C TYR A 74 9.85 -2.16 -9.87
N THR A 75 10.17 -1.34 -10.87
CA THR A 75 10.04 0.13 -10.75
C THR A 75 9.01 0.60 -11.78
N VAL A 76 7.97 1.25 -11.31
CA VAL A 76 7.06 2.04 -12.16
C VAL A 76 7.63 3.45 -12.22
N GLN A 77 8.02 3.89 -13.41
CA GLN A 77 8.55 5.24 -13.65
C GLN A 77 7.54 6.03 -14.49
N VAL A 78 7.32 7.28 -14.14
CA VAL A 78 6.47 8.19 -14.89
C VAL A 78 7.24 9.46 -15.18
N ILE A 79 7.32 9.84 -16.45
CA ILE A 79 7.99 11.04 -16.92
C ILE A 79 6.96 11.91 -17.63
N GLN A 80 6.78 13.13 -17.16
CA GLN A 80 5.96 14.12 -17.85
C GLN A 80 6.82 14.87 -18.87
N ARG A 81 6.31 14.95 -20.10
CA ARG A 81 6.99 15.59 -21.23
C ARG A 81 6.17 16.73 -21.82
N GLN A 82 6.88 17.77 -22.25
CA GLN A 82 6.33 18.85 -23.06
C GLN A 82 7.34 19.31 -24.09
N GLY A 83 6.93 19.38 -25.35
CA GLY A 83 7.82 19.84 -26.43
C GLY A 83 9.09 19.02 -26.58
N GLY A 84 9.06 17.72 -26.29
CA GLY A 84 10.19 16.81 -26.35
C GLY A 84 11.17 16.89 -25.16
N LYS A 85 10.86 17.68 -24.13
CA LYS A 85 11.66 17.83 -22.91
C LYS A 85 10.97 17.15 -21.72
N ASP A 86 11.76 16.49 -20.89
CA ASP A 86 11.31 15.95 -19.62
C ASP A 86 11.18 17.09 -18.61
N GLU A 87 9.96 17.29 -18.07
CA GLU A 87 9.65 18.35 -17.11
C GLU A 87 9.65 17.84 -15.66
N MET A 88 9.15 16.62 -15.47
CA MET A 88 9.02 16.00 -14.16
C MET A 88 9.14 14.49 -14.30
N ALA A 89 9.81 13.86 -13.35
CA ALA A 89 9.87 12.42 -13.25
C ALA A 89 9.63 11.98 -11.80
N PHE A 90 8.91 10.88 -11.63
CA PHE A 90 8.83 10.18 -10.36
C PHE A 90 8.82 8.67 -10.59
N SER A 91 9.14 7.93 -9.54
CA SER A 91 9.09 6.47 -9.59
C SER A 91 8.61 5.91 -8.26
N THR A 92 8.03 4.70 -8.34
CA THR A 92 7.67 3.91 -7.16
C THR A 92 8.04 2.45 -7.39
N LYS A 93 8.29 1.74 -6.28
CA LYS A 93 8.50 0.29 -6.34
C LYS A 93 7.16 -0.44 -6.37
N TYR A 94 7.13 -1.57 -7.04
CA TYR A 94 5.95 -2.41 -7.15
C TYR A 94 6.32 -3.90 -7.17
N GLY A 95 5.63 -4.72 -6.41
CA GLY A 95 5.82 -6.18 -6.38
C GLY A 95 4.59 -6.91 -6.88
N PHE A 96 4.77 -7.77 -7.87
CA PHE A 96 3.68 -8.61 -8.36
C PHE A 96 3.47 -9.79 -7.44
N ARG A 97 2.26 -10.00 -7.01
CA ARG A 97 1.84 -11.15 -6.20
C ARG A 97 0.35 -11.39 -6.33
N ASP A 98 -0.06 -12.60 -6.00
CA ASP A 98 -1.46 -12.98 -5.90
C ASP A 98 -1.76 -13.49 -4.49
N ILE A 99 -2.88 -13.05 -3.90
CA ILE A 99 -3.33 -13.39 -2.56
C ILE A 99 -4.67 -14.11 -2.67
N GLU A 100 -4.74 -15.33 -2.18
CA GLU A 100 -5.94 -16.14 -2.20
C GLU A 100 -6.27 -16.63 -0.78
N VAL A 101 -7.54 -16.57 -0.40
CA VAL A 101 -8.07 -17.19 0.81
C VAL A 101 -8.91 -18.39 0.40
N LYS A 102 -8.53 -19.58 0.83
CA LYS A 102 -9.23 -20.84 0.57
C LYS A 102 -9.60 -21.50 1.91
N GLY A 103 -10.88 -21.41 2.26
CA GLY A 103 -11.33 -21.77 3.61
C GLY A 103 -10.66 -20.91 4.68
N ALA A 104 -9.99 -21.54 5.63
CA ALA A 104 -9.24 -20.86 6.70
C ALA A 104 -7.75 -20.65 6.37
N LEU A 105 -7.33 -20.87 5.13
CA LEU A 105 -5.92 -20.82 4.75
C LEU A 105 -5.67 -19.71 3.75
N LEU A 106 -4.52 -19.03 3.93
CA LEU A 106 -4.04 -18.02 2.99
C LEU A 106 -2.93 -18.60 2.10
N TYR A 107 -3.03 -18.28 0.83
CA TYR A 107 -2.04 -18.63 -0.19
C TYR A 107 -1.48 -17.36 -0.81
N LEU A 108 -0.18 -17.34 -1.03
CA LEU A 108 0.51 -16.32 -1.81
C LEU A 108 1.15 -16.98 -3.03
N ASN A 109 0.82 -16.49 -4.21
CA ASN A 109 1.30 -17.05 -5.48
C ASN A 109 1.06 -18.58 -5.58
N GLY A 110 -0.09 -19.03 -5.10
CA GLY A 110 -0.48 -20.44 -5.08
C GLY A 110 0.17 -21.32 -3.99
N LYS A 111 1.03 -20.75 -3.13
CA LYS A 111 1.67 -21.46 -2.02
C LYS A 111 1.07 -21.03 -0.69
N ARG A 112 0.76 -21.99 0.18
CA ARG A 112 0.28 -21.72 1.54
C ARG A 112 1.33 -20.93 2.32
N VAL A 113 0.89 -19.89 3.01
CA VAL A 113 1.75 -19.05 3.87
C VAL A 113 1.50 -19.39 5.35
N PHE A 114 2.59 -19.47 6.11
CA PHE A 114 2.57 -19.51 7.57
C PHE A 114 3.10 -18.18 8.09
N PHE A 115 2.30 -17.47 8.87
CA PHE A 115 2.69 -16.21 9.48
C PHE A 115 3.41 -16.47 10.80
N LYS A 116 4.69 -16.09 10.84
CA LYS A 116 5.53 -16.08 12.04
C LYS A 116 5.76 -14.62 12.36
N GLY A 117 4.83 -14.03 13.09
CA GLY A 117 4.72 -12.59 13.20
C GLY A 117 4.92 -12.04 14.60
N THR A 118 5.04 -10.73 14.65
CA THR A 118 5.05 -9.94 15.88
C THR A 118 4.28 -8.65 15.67
N ASN A 119 3.75 -8.10 16.78
CA ASN A 119 3.23 -6.73 16.81
C ASN A 119 4.38 -5.74 16.93
N ARG A 120 4.23 -4.57 16.34
CA ARG A 120 5.23 -3.50 16.42
C ARG A 120 4.57 -2.15 16.59
N HIS A 121 5.02 -1.42 17.60
CA HIS A 121 4.72 0.00 17.77
C HIS A 121 5.82 0.89 17.18
N ASP A 122 5.44 2.02 16.58
CA ASP A 122 6.40 3.09 16.27
C ASP A 122 6.76 3.81 17.58
N THR A 123 7.76 3.27 18.28
CA THR A 123 8.29 3.81 19.55
C THR A 123 9.81 3.73 19.58
N HIS A 124 10.43 4.77 20.12
CA HIS A 124 11.86 4.84 20.32
C HIS A 124 12.17 5.24 21.78
N PRO A 125 13.16 4.59 22.47
CA PRO A 125 13.41 4.83 23.90
C PRO A 125 13.74 6.28 24.23
N MET A 126 14.38 7.01 23.30
CA MET A 126 14.81 8.39 23.50
C MET A 126 13.86 9.43 22.87
N TYR A 127 13.17 9.06 21.80
CA TYR A 127 12.41 10.02 20.99
C TYR A 127 10.89 9.76 20.98
N GLY A 128 10.42 8.80 21.78
CA GLY A 128 9.00 8.44 21.87
C GLY A 128 8.46 7.97 20.51
N ARG A 129 7.43 8.61 20.00
CA ARG A 129 6.80 8.28 18.71
C ARG A 129 7.58 8.74 17.48
N ALA A 130 8.66 9.52 17.64
CA ALA A 130 9.51 9.99 16.55
C ALA A 130 10.61 8.96 16.25
N VAL A 131 10.24 7.85 15.60
CA VAL A 131 11.19 6.79 15.24
C VAL A 131 12.13 7.23 14.13
N THR A 132 13.42 6.92 14.29
CA THR A 132 14.44 7.24 13.29
C THR A 132 14.50 6.16 12.21
N THR A 133 15.06 6.51 11.05
CA THR A 133 15.26 5.54 9.95
C THR A 133 16.16 4.38 10.39
N GLU A 134 17.19 4.66 11.20
CA GLU A 134 18.12 3.68 11.73
C GLU A 134 17.40 2.69 12.67
N SER A 135 16.52 3.20 13.54
CA SER A 135 15.70 2.37 14.44
C SER A 135 14.74 1.47 13.66
N MET A 136 14.08 2.02 12.64
CA MET A 136 13.21 1.25 11.75
C MET A 136 13.97 0.11 11.06
N LEU A 137 15.15 0.42 10.50
CA LEU A 137 15.99 -0.57 9.84
C LEU A 137 16.48 -1.64 10.81
N TRP A 138 16.86 -1.24 12.03
CA TRP A 138 17.29 -2.17 13.07
C TRP A 138 16.18 -3.18 13.42
N ASP A 139 14.94 -2.71 13.57
CA ASP A 139 13.76 -3.56 13.82
C ASP A 139 13.58 -4.58 12.70
N VAL A 140 13.57 -4.11 11.43
CA VAL A 140 13.39 -4.98 10.26
C VAL A 140 14.49 -6.04 10.17
N LEU A 141 15.75 -5.66 10.33
CA LEU A 141 16.87 -6.60 10.29
C LEU A 141 16.84 -7.58 11.45
N THR A 142 16.43 -7.14 12.64
CA THR A 142 16.27 -8.01 13.80
C THR A 142 15.16 -9.04 13.56
N MET A 143 14.02 -8.64 13.02
CA MET A 143 12.94 -9.56 12.65
C MET A 143 13.44 -10.61 11.64
N LYS A 144 14.10 -10.19 10.56
CA LYS A 144 14.64 -11.12 9.55
C LYS A 144 15.66 -12.09 10.11
N LYS A 145 16.59 -11.64 10.97
CA LYS A 145 17.59 -12.49 11.64
C LYS A 145 16.97 -13.55 12.55
N ASN A 146 15.78 -13.28 13.08
CA ASN A 146 15.07 -14.19 13.99
C ASN A 146 13.96 -14.99 13.28
N ASN A 147 13.97 -15.07 11.94
CA ASN A 147 12.98 -15.81 11.13
C ASN A 147 11.52 -15.33 11.32
N ILE A 148 11.34 -14.09 11.70
CA ILE A 148 10.03 -13.43 11.69
C ILE A 148 9.76 -13.01 10.25
N ASN A 149 8.61 -13.41 9.70
CA ASN A 149 8.23 -13.10 8.32
C ASN A 149 7.01 -12.18 8.22
N THR A 150 6.41 -11.82 9.35
CA THR A 150 5.16 -11.05 9.38
C THR A 150 5.20 -10.01 10.49
N ILE A 151 4.59 -8.87 10.23
CA ILE A 151 4.42 -7.78 11.18
C ILE A 151 2.97 -7.30 11.18
N ARG A 152 2.43 -7.01 12.37
CA ARG A 152 1.22 -6.22 12.55
C ARG A 152 1.63 -4.83 13.03
N THR A 153 1.17 -3.80 12.33
CA THR A 153 1.44 -2.40 12.69
C THR A 153 0.50 -1.98 13.81
N SER A 154 0.79 -2.42 15.02
CA SER A 154 -0.05 -2.20 16.20
C SER A 154 0.16 -0.80 16.79
N HIS A 155 -0.87 0.00 17.07
CA HIS A 155 -2.23 -0.21 16.61
C HIS A 155 -2.64 0.97 15.73
N TYR A 156 -1.81 1.25 14.72
CA TYR A 156 -1.92 2.38 13.78
C TYR A 156 -0.95 2.15 12.60
N PRO A 157 -1.20 2.75 11.46
CA PRO A 157 -0.27 2.68 10.34
C PRO A 157 1.10 3.21 10.74
N ASN A 158 2.15 2.44 10.48
CA ASN A 158 3.53 2.86 10.78
C ASN A 158 4.00 3.99 9.84
N ALA A 159 5.18 4.53 10.10
CA ALA A 159 5.81 5.52 9.23
C ALA A 159 5.95 4.99 7.79
N ALA A 160 5.68 5.83 6.79
CA ALA A 160 5.66 5.40 5.37
C ALA A 160 6.96 4.70 4.92
N LYS A 161 8.11 5.08 5.48
CA LYS A 161 9.41 4.43 5.20
C LYS A 161 9.44 2.97 5.63
N MET A 162 8.69 2.58 6.66
CA MET A 162 8.63 1.19 7.10
C MET A 162 8.08 0.26 6.02
N TYR A 163 7.03 0.66 5.32
CA TYR A 163 6.44 -0.16 4.26
C TYR A 163 7.41 -0.39 3.10
N ALA A 164 8.18 0.64 2.73
CA ALA A 164 9.26 0.48 1.75
C ALA A 164 10.33 -0.53 2.23
N MET A 165 10.65 -0.52 3.53
CA MET A 165 11.56 -1.52 4.12
C MET A 165 10.92 -2.90 4.16
N PHE A 166 9.64 -3.03 4.50
CA PHE A 166 8.93 -4.31 4.46
C PHE A 166 8.88 -4.90 3.04
N ASP A 167 8.66 -4.05 2.03
CA ASP A 167 8.71 -4.46 0.63
C ASP A 167 10.09 -4.95 0.22
N TYR A 168 11.15 -4.22 0.61
CA TYR A 168 12.52 -4.48 0.20
C TYR A 168 13.13 -5.69 0.91
N TYR A 169 12.94 -5.78 2.23
CA TYR A 169 13.51 -6.88 3.04
C TYR A 169 12.62 -8.12 3.08
N GLY A 170 11.38 -8.02 2.60
CA GLY A 170 10.44 -9.13 2.54
C GLY A 170 9.82 -9.46 3.91
N LEU A 171 8.86 -8.66 4.35
CA LEU A 171 8.02 -8.93 5.52
C LEU A 171 6.55 -8.81 5.10
N TYR A 172 5.74 -9.81 5.39
CA TYR A 172 4.30 -9.71 5.25
C TYR A 172 3.75 -8.71 6.27
N THR A 173 2.82 -7.89 5.89
CA THR A 173 2.29 -6.84 6.76
C THR A 173 0.79 -6.96 6.91
N MET A 174 0.33 -6.96 8.16
CA MET A 174 -1.03 -6.63 8.54
C MET A 174 -1.04 -5.15 8.91
N ASP A 175 -1.58 -4.33 8.02
CA ASP A 175 -1.62 -2.88 8.19
C ASP A 175 -2.89 -2.49 8.95
N GLU A 176 -2.72 -1.84 10.10
CA GLU A 176 -3.80 -1.58 11.03
C GLU A 176 -4.16 -0.11 11.11
N ALA A 177 -5.45 0.16 11.00
CA ALA A 177 -6.00 1.50 11.16
C ALA A 177 -5.94 1.96 12.62
N ASP A 178 -5.74 3.26 12.81
CA ASP A 178 -5.72 3.90 14.12
C ASP A 178 -7.13 4.02 14.71
N LEU A 179 -7.70 2.87 15.08
CA LEU A 179 -8.99 2.72 15.74
C LEU A 179 -8.80 1.87 17.00
N GLU A 180 -8.61 2.54 18.12
CA GLU A 180 -8.46 1.95 19.44
C GLU A 180 -9.12 2.87 20.46
N ASP A 181 -10.18 2.39 21.14
CA ASP A 181 -11.02 3.18 22.02
C ASP A 181 -11.40 2.47 23.34
N HIS A 182 -10.43 1.76 23.91
CA HIS A 182 -10.59 0.93 25.12
C HIS A 182 -11.38 1.61 26.24
N ALA A 183 -11.15 2.89 26.47
CA ALA A 183 -11.80 3.62 27.56
C ALA A 183 -13.27 3.96 27.24
N ASN A 184 -13.68 3.94 25.96
CA ASN A 184 -15.03 4.29 25.55
C ASN A 184 -15.45 3.57 24.25
N GLN A 185 -15.57 2.26 24.32
CA GLN A 185 -15.97 1.43 23.17
C GLN A 185 -17.36 1.76 22.60
N SER A 186 -18.18 2.55 23.34
CA SER A 186 -19.50 2.95 22.84
C SER A 186 -19.45 3.81 21.57
N ILE A 187 -18.35 4.51 21.32
CA ILE A 187 -18.19 5.32 20.09
C ILE A 187 -18.18 4.45 18.83
N SER A 188 -17.79 3.18 18.92
CA SER A 188 -17.81 2.24 17.80
C SER A 188 -19.23 1.93 17.30
N ASP A 189 -20.28 2.22 18.11
CA ASP A 189 -21.68 2.04 17.71
C ASP A 189 -22.43 3.38 17.50
N MET A 190 -21.79 4.52 17.70
CA MET A 190 -22.38 5.84 17.51
C MET A 190 -22.33 6.30 16.05
N PRO A 191 -23.50 6.55 15.38
CA PRO A 191 -23.51 6.97 13.98
C PRO A 191 -22.73 8.25 13.68
N SER A 192 -22.65 9.18 14.64
CA SER A 192 -21.88 10.42 14.47
C SER A 192 -20.39 10.21 14.29
N TRP A 193 -19.86 9.04 14.68
CA TRP A 193 -18.46 8.67 14.54
C TRP A 193 -18.12 7.91 13.24
N ILE A 194 -19.14 7.48 12.46
CA ILE A 194 -18.92 6.77 11.20
C ILE A 194 -17.92 7.50 10.28
N PRO A 195 -18.06 8.82 10.03
CA PRO A 195 -17.11 9.51 9.16
C PRO A 195 -15.67 9.42 9.64
N SER A 196 -15.42 9.56 10.95
CA SER A 196 -14.08 9.44 11.54
C SER A 196 -13.49 8.04 11.42
N PHE A 197 -14.31 7.01 11.60
CA PHE A 197 -13.90 5.62 11.45
C PHE A 197 -13.53 5.30 10.00
N VAL A 198 -14.42 5.66 9.07
CA VAL A 198 -14.23 5.41 7.64
C VAL A 198 -13.02 6.19 7.09
N ASP A 199 -12.82 7.45 7.50
CA ASP A 199 -11.69 8.28 7.05
C ASP A 199 -10.33 7.65 7.39
N ARG A 200 -10.20 7.03 8.56
CA ARG A 200 -8.97 6.32 8.94
C ARG A 200 -8.69 5.12 8.02
N ILE A 201 -9.71 4.35 7.72
CA ILE A 201 -9.59 3.21 6.77
C ILE A 201 -9.25 3.70 5.37
N ASP A 202 -9.97 4.69 4.86
CA ASP A 202 -9.76 5.21 3.51
C ASP A 202 -8.33 5.75 3.36
N ARG A 203 -7.82 6.51 4.33
CA ARG A 203 -6.46 7.06 4.31
C ARG A 203 -5.40 5.97 4.36
N MET A 204 -5.53 4.98 5.24
CA MET A 204 -4.61 3.84 5.33
C MET A 204 -4.55 3.10 4.00
N VAL A 205 -5.69 2.65 3.49
CA VAL A 205 -5.74 1.86 2.25
C VAL A 205 -5.23 2.66 1.05
N LEU A 206 -5.63 3.92 0.90
CA LEU A 206 -5.17 4.76 -0.22
C LEU A 206 -3.68 5.04 -0.17
N ARG A 207 -3.08 5.19 1.01
CA ARG A 207 -1.65 5.39 1.18
C ARG A 207 -0.85 4.13 0.84
N ASP A 208 -1.30 2.97 1.36
CA ASP A 208 -0.44 1.78 1.45
C ASP A 208 -0.80 0.66 0.47
N ARG A 209 -1.89 0.77 -0.29
CA ARG A 209 -2.35 -0.28 -1.23
C ARG A 209 -1.34 -0.68 -2.31
N ASN A 210 -0.38 0.18 -2.64
CA ASN A 210 0.65 -0.14 -3.64
C ASN A 210 1.84 -0.93 -3.06
N HIS A 211 1.90 -1.13 -1.74
CA HIS A 211 2.93 -1.93 -1.08
C HIS A 211 2.62 -3.43 -1.23
N PRO A 212 3.51 -4.23 -1.85
CA PRO A 212 3.31 -5.68 -1.98
C PRO A 212 3.37 -6.40 -0.65
N SER A 213 4.07 -5.88 0.33
CA SER A 213 4.19 -6.43 1.69
C SER A 213 2.85 -6.47 2.42
N VAL A 214 1.96 -5.51 2.18
CA VAL A 214 0.63 -5.49 2.84
C VAL A 214 -0.22 -6.64 2.31
N ILE A 215 -0.57 -7.55 3.20
CA ILE A 215 -1.37 -8.76 2.91
C ILE A 215 -2.77 -8.67 3.50
N PHE A 216 -2.90 -8.01 4.64
CA PHE A 216 -4.17 -7.79 5.34
C PHE A 216 -4.37 -6.31 5.63
N TRP A 217 -5.64 -5.90 5.64
CA TRP A 217 -6.10 -4.67 6.26
C TRP A 217 -6.73 -4.99 7.60
N SER A 218 -6.23 -4.41 8.69
CA SER A 218 -6.82 -4.53 10.01
C SER A 218 -7.60 -3.27 10.34
N LEU A 219 -8.84 -3.43 10.78
CA LEU A 219 -9.75 -2.31 11.02
C LEU A 219 -9.48 -1.57 12.33
N GLY A 220 -8.71 -2.16 13.23
CA GLY A 220 -8.41 -1.57 14.53
C GLY A 220 -8.15 -2.62 15.59
N ASN A 221 -8.04 -2.19 16.84
CA ASN A 221 -7.70 -3.02 17.98
C ASN A 221 -8.66 -2.81 19.14
N GLU A 222 -9.33 -3.89 19.60
CA GLU A 222 -10.12 -3.95 20.83
C GLU A 222 -11.08 -2.76 21.04
N ALA A 223 -11.63 -2.23 19.96
CA ALA A 223 -12.49 -1.05 19.96
C ALA A 223 -13.99 -1.38 19.98
N GLY A 224 -14.35 -2.53 20.55
CA GLY A 224 -15.73 -2.99 20.67
C GLY A 224 -16.28 -3.58 19.37
N HIS A 225 -17.59 -3.88 19.37
CA HIS A 225 -18.29 -4.57 18.29
C HIS A 225 -19.37 -3.70 17.62
N GLY A 226 -19.16 -2.37 17.61
CA GLY A 226 -20.14 -1.43 17.11
C GLY A 226 -20.33 -1.49 15.59
N ARG A 227 -21.49 -0.99 15.14
CA ARG A 227 -21.90 -0.95 13.72
C ARG A 227 -20.92 -0.21 12.83
N ASN A 228 -20.09 0.69 13.37
CA ASN A 228 -19.16 1.51 12.61
C ASN A 228 -18.11 0.63 11.91
N PHE A 229 -17.73 -0.51 12.49
CA PHE A 229 -16.80 -1.46 11.85
C PHE A 229 -17.36 -2.12 10.59
N LYS A 230 -18.68 -2.24 10.45
CA LYS A 230 -19.29 -2.65 9.18
C LYS A 230 -18.98 -1.65 8.07
N TYR A 231 -19.13 -0.36 8.35
CA TYR A 231 -18.79 0.70 7.39
C TYR A 231 -17.30 0.75 7.09
N CYS A 232 -16.45 0.48 8.08
CA CYS A 232 -15.01 0.32 7.89
C CYS A 232 -14.67 -0.82 6.94
N TYR A 233 -15.29 -1.98 7.14
CA TYR A 233 -15.12 -3.15 6.26
C TYR A 233 -15.54 -2.81 4.82
N GLU A 234 -16.72 -2.23 4.64
CA GLU A 234 -17.23 -1.83 3.33
C GLU A 234 -16.32 -0.80 2.65
N ALA A 235 -15.76 0.15 3.41
CA ALA A 235 -14.80 1.13 2.92
C ALA A 235 -13.51 0.46 2.43
N ALA A 236 -12.92 -0.41 3.23
CA ALA A 236 -11.73 -1.16 2.83
C ALA A 236 -11.98 -1.98 1.55
N LYS A 237 -13.09 -2.73 1.50
CA LYS A 237 -13.44 -3.59 0.35
C LYS A 237 -13.81 -2.80 -0.91
N ARG A 238 -14.27 -1.57 -0.80
CA ARG A 238 -14.50 -0.66 -1.93
C ARG A 238 -13.19 -0.25 -2.60
N LEU A 239 -12.12 -0.11 -1.82
CA LEU A 239 -10.82 0.41 -2.28
C LEU A 239 -9.83 -0.69 -2.68
N ASP A 240 -9.94 -1.88 -2.06
CA ASP A 240 -8.98 -2.97 -2.23
C ASP A 240 -9.64 -4.32 -1.92
N ASN A 241 -9.17 -5.39 -2.57
CA ASN A 241 -9.76 -6.73 -2.45
C ASN A 241 -9.06 -7.63 -1.41
N ARG A 242 -7.98 -7.19 -0.76
CA ARG A 242 -7.24 -7.96 0.24
C ARG A 242 -8.14 -8.38 1.40
N PRO A 243 -7.76 -9.46 2.11
CA PRO A 243 -8.45 -9.86 3.33
C PRO A 243 -8.49 -8.74 4.36
N VAL A 244 -9.60 -8.67 5.08
CA VAL A 244 -9.81 -7.69 6.15
C VAL A 244 -9.89 -8.44 7.48
N HIS A 245 -9.20 -7.94 8.48
CA HIS A 245 -9.12 -8.43 9.84
C HIS A 245 -9.68 -7.39 10.82
N TYR A 246 -10.21 -7.87 11.93
CA TYR A 246 -10.55 -7.08 13.12
C TYR A 246 -10.52 -7.98 14.36
N GLU A 247 -10.00 -7.48 15.45
CA GLU A 247 -9.99 -8.18 16.75
C GLU A 247 -10.41 -7.27 17.90
#